data_d3e6e4a4a4ca4bf0d99b0e14e3f2e355
#
_entry.id   d3e6e4a4a4ca4bf0d99b0e14e3f2e355
#
_cell.length_a   1.000
_cell.length_b   1.000
_cell.length_c   1.000
_cell.angle_alpha   90.00
_cell.angle_beta   90.00
_cell.angle_gamma   90.00
#
_symmetry.space_group_name_H-M   'P 1'
#
loop_
_entity.id
_entity.type
_entity.pdbx_description
1 polymer ?
#
loop_
_entity_poly.entity_id
_entity_poly.type
_entity_poly.pdbx_seq_one_letter_code
_entity_poly.pdbx_strand_id
1 'polypeptide(L)'
;MQRRSFLQSVGLGGAAALAVPSKATAAAAPPPMKITRVRFYHNPKSPGHFNQSFHIVTVETDQGVTGIGEGGSRDTISQCAAMIIGEDPFRIEYLWQMMFRGYFYPAGREKLDALGAIDLALWDIKGKALGVPVYELLGGLSRDHLECYSTGFPSKGSLKETARACLETGFRAFRYATADPGAGQPFNSHQMVRKTYEDCVEIREGVG
;
A
#
# COMPACT_ATOMS: atom_id res chain seq x y z
N MET A 1 28.92 -26.89 -28.55
CA MET A 1 29.15 -25.47 -28.97
C MET A 1 29.52 -24.65 -27.73
N GLN A 2 30.80 -24.26 -27.66
CA GLN A 2 31.39 -23.69 -26.44
C GLN A 2 31.13 -22.21 -26.34
N ARG A 3 30.51 -21.77 -25.25
CA ARG A 3 30.20 -20.36 -24.92
C ARG A 3 31.44 -19.48 -24.63
N ARG A 4 32.65 -19.98 -24.76
CA ARG A 4 33.91 -19.29 -24.44
C ARG A 4 34.55 -18.49 -25.57
N SER A 5 34.10 -18.63 -26.82
CA SER A 5 34.72 -17.98 -27.99
C SER A 5 34.18 -16.59 -28.32
N PHE A 6 33.11 -16.14 -27.66
CA PHE A 6 32.52 -14.81 -27.96
C PHE A 6 33.25 -13.64 -27.27
N LEU A 7 33.97 -13.90 -26.21
CA LEU A 7 34.65 -12.85 -25.44
C LEU A 7 36.09 -12.55 -25.89
N GLN A 8 36.62 -13.25 -26.90
CA GLN A 8 38.00 -13.06 -27.37
C GLN A 8 38.15 -12.17 -28.62
N SER A 9 37.06 -11.70 -29.21
CA SER A 9 37.10 -10.88 -30.42
C SER A 9 36.83 -9.38 -30.22
N VAL A 10 36.79 -8.88 -28.98
CA VAL A 10 36.76 -7.43 -28.68
C VAL A 10 38.12 -7.03 -28.10
N GLY A 11 39.12 -7.10 -28.91
CA GLY A 11 40.49 -6.66 -28.59
C GLY A 11 40.92 -5.56 -29.52
N LEU A 12 41.41 -4.46 -28.94
CA LEU A 12 42.25 -3.41 -29.54
C LEU A 12 41.55 -2.44 -30.51
N GLY A 13 40.82 -1.51 -29.96
CA GLY A 13 40.52 -0.23 -30.58
C GLY A 13 40.62 0.85 -29.51
N GLY A 14 41.54 1.79 -29.69
CA GLY A 14 42.04 2.88 -28.86
C GLY A 14 41.16 3.39 -27.71
N ALA A 15 41.65 3.27 -26.51
CA ALA A 15 41.10 3.92 -25.33
C ALA A 15 41.39 5.43 -25.38
N ALA A 16 40.56 6.21 -26.04
CA ALA A 16 40.42 7.62 -25.72
C ALA A 16 39.57 7.69 -24.44
N ALA A 17 40.23 7.75 -23.29
CA ALA A 17 39.56 8.01 -22.02
C ALA A 17 38.98 9.44 -22.08
N LEU A 18 37.70 9.52 -22.43
CA LEU A 18 36.91 10.69 -22.11
C LEU A 18 36.71 10.70 -20.60
N ALA A 19 37.61 11.41 -19.93
CA ALA A 19 37.41 11.76 -18.52
C ALA A 19 36.19 12.67 -18.44
N VAL A 20 35.03 12.07 -18.25
CA VAL A 20 33.85 12.78 -17.80
C VAL A 20 34.12 13.20 -16.37
N PRO A 21 34.20 14.51 -16.06
CA PRO A 21 34.32 14.92 -14.67
C PRO A 21 33.00 14.61 -13.96
N SER A 22 32.90 13.43 -13.41
CA SER A 22 31.84 13.09 -12.49
C SER A 22 32.09 13.83 -11.18
N LYS A 23 31.73 15.11 -11.10
CA LYS A 23 31.31 15.71 -9.85
C LYS A 23 29.91 15.19 -9.55
N ALA A 24 29.76 13.90 -9.35
CA ALA A 24 28.69 13.39 -8.51
C ALA A 24 28.98 13.94 -7.11
N THR A 25 28.40 15.06 -6.77
CA THR A 25 28.26 15.47 -5.38
C THR A 25 27.53 14.31 -4.73
N ALA A 26 28.26 13.50 -3.97
CA ALA A 26 27.63 12.45 -3.16
C ALA A 26 26.57 13.18 -2.34
N ALA A 27 25.29 12.82 -2.55
CA ALA A 27 24.22 13.34 -1.72
C ALA A 27 24.67 13.09 -0.27
N ALA A 28 24.68 14.13 0.54
CA ALA A 28 25.05 13.98 1.94
C ALA A 28 24.22 12.86 2.53
N ALA A 29 24.88 11.93 3.21
CA ALA A 29 24.17 10.86 3.89
C ALA A 29 23.10 11.51 4.80
N PRO A 30 21.88 10.99 4.85
CA PRO A 30 20.87 11.55 5.72
C PRO A 30 21.39 11.58 7.16
N PRO A 31 21.03 12.60 7.95
CA PRO A 31 21.48 12.70 9.33
C PRO A 31 21.04 11.44 10.11
N PRO A 32 21.86 10.96 11.04
CA PRO A 32 21.47 9.82 11.87
C PRO A 32 20.15 10.16 12.59
N MET A 33 19.18 9.27 12.49
CA MET A 33 17.82 9.47 12.99
C MET A 33 17.39 8.24 13.77
N LYS A 34 16.61 8.43 14.84
CA LYS A 34 16.08 7.34 15.65
C LYS A 34 14.58 7.50 15.85
N ILE A 35 13.88 6.39 15.81
CA ILE A 35 12.46 6.32 16.17
C ILE A 35 12.33 6.53 17.69
N THR A 36 11.59 7.55 18.09
CA THR A 36 11.39 7.89 19.50
C THR A 36 10.03 7.47 20.03
N ARG A 37 9.02 7.43 19.15
CA ARG A 37 7.65 7.14 19.55
C ARG A 37 6.82 6.60 18.40
N VAL A 38 5.90 5.69 18.70
CA VAL A 38 4.80 5.26 17.83
C VAL A 38 3.49 5.59 18.54
N ARG A 39 2.58 6.25 17.84
CA ARG A 39 1.25 6.56 18.38
C ARG A 39 0.17 5.91 17.54
N PHE A 40 -0.87 5.47 18.21
CA PHE A 40 -2.05 4.88 17.62
C PHE A 40 -3.27 5.77 17.94
N TYR A 41 -3.95 6.20 16.87
CA TYR A 41 -5.16 7.02 16.96
C TYR A 41 -6.36 6.21 16.53
N HIS A 42 -7.23 5.94 17.49
CA HIS A 42 -8.49 5.25 17.22
C HIS A 42 -9.51 6.23 16.64
N ASN A 43 -10.11 5.85 15.49
CA ASN A 43 -11.24 6.59 14.97
C ASN A 43 -12.55 6.10 15.61
N PRO A 44 -13.20 6.88 16.49
CA PRO A 44 -14.40 6.45 17.20
C PRO A 44 -15.63 6.33 16.28
N LYS A 45 -15.57 6.91 15.08
CA LYS A 45 -16.62 6.86 14.06
C LYS A 45 -16.30 5.89 12.94
N SER A 46 -15.37 4.95 13.18
CA SER A 46 -15.09 3.93 12.20
C SER A 46 -16.38 3.18 11.86
N PRO A 47 -16.90 3.29 10.64
CA PRO A 47 -17.99 2.42 10.24
C PRO A 47 -17.46 1.00 10.29
N GLY A 48 -18.08 0.11 11.06
CA GLY A 48 -17.66 -1.28 11.24
C GLY A 48 -17.72 -2.13 9.96
N HIS A 49 -17.37 -1.55 8.81
CA HIS A 49 -17.47 -2.18 7.51
C HIS A 49 -16.18 -2.89 7.12
N PHE A 50 -16.31 -4.14 6.78
CA PHE A 50 -15.39 -4.93 5.95
C PHE A 50 -13.96 -5.11 6.44
N ASN A 51 -13.70 -5.24 7.72
CA ASN A 51 -12.36 -5.54 8.21
C ASN A 51 -11.28 -4.51 7.82
N GLN A 52 -11.66 -3.29 7.51
CA GLN A 52 -10.72 -2.19 7.28
C GLN A 52 -10.45 -1.49 8.60
N SER A 53 -9.19 -1.26 8.86
CA SER A 53 -8.78 -0.42 9.98
C SER A 53 -8.82 1.03 9.50
N PHE A 54 -9.57 1.87 10.21
CA PHE A 54 -9.56 3.32 10.01
C PHE A 54 -8.72 4.00 11.09
N HIS A 55 -7.71 3.32 11.55
CA HIS A 55 -6.84 3.80 12.60
C HIS A 55 -5.60 4.42 11.99
N ILE A 56 -5.21 5.57 12.51
CA ILE A 56 -3.99 6.25 12.10
C ILE A 56 -2.86 5.88 13.04
N VAL A 57 -1.69 5.62 12.44
CA VAL A 57 -0.44 5.38 13.16
C VAL A 57 0.53 6.48 12.80
N THR A 58 1.21 7.06 13.79
CA THR A 58 2.34 7.96 13.55
C THR A 58 3.61 7.38 14.15
N VAL A 59 4.71 7.53 13.42
CA VAL A 59 6.06 7.19 13.86
C VAL A 59 6.84 8.49 13.97
N GLU A 60 7.31 8.83 15.17
CA GLU A 60 8.03 10.06 15.46
C GLU A 60 9.52 9.78 15.62
N THR A 61 10.36 10.74 15.22
CA THR A 61 11.81 10.63 15.28
C THR A 61 12.43 11.72 16.15
N ASP A 62 13.67 11.51 16.57
CA ASP A 62 14.48 12.50 17.33
C ASP A 62 14.86 13.73 16.50
N GLN A 63 14.72 13.68 15.17
CA GLN A 63 14.93 14.81 14.26
C GLN A 63 13.64 15.59 13.97
N GLY A 64 12.53 15.30 14.67
CA GLY A 64 11.24 15.98 14.48
C GLY A 64 10.49 15.57 13.22
N VAL A 65 11.00 14.63 12.44
CA VAL A 65 10.27 14.07 11.29
C VAL A 65 9.26 13.05 11.79
N THR A 66 8.01 13.19 11.35
CA THR A 66 6.93 12.27 11.70
C THR A 66 6.36 11.65 10.44
N GLY A 67 6.28 10.34 10.40
CA GLY A 67 5.60 9.57 9.35
C GLY A 67 4.21 9.15 9.76
N ILE A 68 3.34 8.96 8.78
CA ILE A 68 1.94 8.58 8.96
C ILE A 68 1.66 7.30 8.19
N GLY A 69 0.94 6.39 8.83
CA GLY A 69 0.39 5.19 8.21
C GLY A 69 -1.02 4.91 8.70
N GLU A 70 -1.69 3.99 8.05
CA GLU A 70 -3.04 3.55 8.40
C GLU A 70 -3.07 2.04 8.57
N GLY A 71 -3.71 1.55 9.61
CA GLY A 71 -3.91 0.12 9.81
C GLY A 71 -3.69 -0.37 11.24
N GLY A 72 -3.80 -1.69 11.39
CA GLY A 72 -3.53 -2.41 12.63
C GLY A 72 -4.54 -2.22 13.75
N SER A 73 -4.30 -2.92 14.84
CA SER A 73 -4.99 -2.73 16.12
C SER A 73 -4.02 -2.14 17.12
N ARG A 74 -4.55 -1.60 18.23
CA ARG A 74 -3.72 -1.05 19.32
C ARG A 74 -2.68 -2.05 19.79
N ASP A 75 -3.08 -3.30 19.99
CA ASP A 75 -2.20 -4.32 20.57
C ASP A 75 -1.10 -4.73 19.60
N THR A 76 -1.45 -4.97 18.32
CA THR A 76 -0.47 -5.34 17.29
C THR A 76 0.50 -4.19 16.99
N ILE A 77 0.01 -2.94 16.96
CA ILE A 77 0.89 -1.76 16.80
C ILE A 77 1.83 -1.61 18.00
N SER A 78 1.34 -1.79 19.23
CA SER A 78 2.19 -1.69 20.44
C SER A 78 3.28 -2.76 20.44
N GLN A 79 2.97 -3.98 20.03
CA GLN A 79 3.95 -5.06 19.90
C GLN A 79 5.02 -4.74 18.84
N CYS A 80 4.62 -4.26 17.69
CA CYS A 80 5.56 -3.83 16.63
C CYS A 80 6.40 -2.63 17.09
N ALA A 81 5.78 -1.64 17.75
CA ALA A 81 6.47 -0.47 18.26
C ALA A 81 7.59 -0.82 19.25
N ALA A 82 7.36 -1.79 20.14
CA ALA A 82 8.37 -2.25 21.09
C ALA A 82 9.66 -2.77 20.43
N MET A 83 9.57 -3.22 19.19
CA MET A 83 10.73 -3.74 18.45
C MET A 83 11.51 -2.64 17.72
N ILE A 84 10.88 -1.51 17.40
CA ILE A 84 11.47 -0.50 16.51
C ILE A 84 11.87 0.80 17.21
N ILE A 85 11.44 1.03 18.45
CA ILE A 85 11.87 2.21 19.23
C ILE A 85 13.39 2.20 19.39
N GLY A 86 14.05 3.32 19.08
CA GLY A 86 15.49 3.47 19.14
C GLY A 86 16.23 3.08 17.85
N GLU A 87 15.56 2.42 16.93
CA GLU A 87 16.11 2.01 15.65
C GLU A 87 16.12 3.16 14.63
N ASP A 88 16.95 2.98 13.58
CA ASP A 88 17.03 3.89 12.45
C ASP A 88 15.85 3.67 11.47
N PRO A 89 14.98 4.67 11.26
CA PRO A 89 13.82 4.54 10.38
C PRO A 89 14.16 4.34 8.90
N PHE A 90 15.40 4.61 8.48
CA PHE A 90 15.84 4.37 7.09
C PHE A 90 16.07 2.90 6.77
N ARG A 91 16.20 2.04 7.80
CA ARG A 91 16.38 0.60 7.66
C ARG A 91 15.05 -0.13 7.48
N ILE A 92 14.20 0.36 6.58
CA ILE A 92 12.79 -0.07 6.42
C ILE A 92 12.68 -1.59 6.30
N GLU A 93 13.43 -2.22 5.39
CA GLU A 93 13.40 -3.67 5.18
C GLU A 93 13.85 -4.45 6.42
N TYR A 94 14.89 -3.97 7.10
CA TYR A 94 15.35 -4.59 8.34
C TYR A 94 14.28 -4.54 9.43
N LEU A 95 13.65 -3.38 9.62
CA LEU A 95 12.58 -3.19 10.60
C LEU A 95 11.36 -4.04 10.26
N TRP A 96 11.01 -4.13 8.98
CA TRP A 96 9.95 -5.00 8.50
C TRP A 96 10.24 -6.46 8.85
N GLN A 97 11.44 -6.95 8.57
CA GLN A 97 11.86 -8.32 8.90
C GLN A 97 11.85 -8.57 10.40
N MET A 98 12.32 -7.61 11.20
CA MET A 98 12.27 -7.69 12.67
C MET A 98 10.84 -7.87 13.18
N MET A 99 9.93 -7.00 12.74
CA MET A 99 8.52 -7.05 13.13
C MET A 99 7.84 -8.33 12.62
N PHE A 100 8.13 -8.76 11.40
CA PHE A 100 7.51 -9.96 10.80
C PHE A 100 7.95 -11.24 11.49
N ARG A 101 9.25 -11.38 11.76
CA ARG A 101 9.86 -12.60 12.33
C ARG A 101 9.96 -12.60 13.86
N GLY A 102 9.76 -11.45 14.50
CA GLY A 102 9.94 -11.28 15.94
C GLY A 102 8.94 -12.05 16.83
N TYR A 103 8.02 -12.80 16.23
CA TYR A 103 7.03 -13.60 16.92
C TYR A 103 7.21 -15.08 16.64
N PHE A 104 6.88 -15.89 17.65
CA PHE A 104 6.91 -17.34 17.54
C PHE A 104 5.87 -17.87 16.53
N TYR A 105 4.68 -17.27 16.51
CA TYR A 105 3.61 -17.66 15.59
C TYR A 105 3.70 -16.91 14.26
N PRO A 106 3.30 -17.56 13.13
CA PRO A 106 3.23 -16.89 11.84
C PRO A 106 2.37 -15.63 11.91
N ALA A 107 2.75 -14.60 11.16
CA ALA A 107 2.00 -13.38 11.06
C ALA A 107 0.65 -13.65 10.38
N GLY A 108 -0.43 -13.42 11.11
CA GLY A 108 -1.78 -13.38 10.56
C GLY A 108 -2.11 -11.99 10.01
N ARG A 109 -3.34 -11.84 9.50
CA ARG A 109 -3.83 -10.60 8.89
C ARG A 109 -3.64 -9.38 9.79
N GLU A 110 -4.08 -9.46 11.04
CA GLU A 110 -4.01 -8.32 11.97
C GLU A 110 -2.58 -7.80 12.18
N LYS A 111 -1.63 -8.72 12.24
CA LYS A 111 -0.23 -8.36 12.35
C LYS A 111 0.30 -7.74 11.05
N LEU A 112 -0.08 -8.29 9.91
CA LEU A 112 0.30 -7.73 8.60
C LEU A 112 -0.28 -6.33 8.40
N ASP A 113 -1.50 -6.07 8.85
CA ASP A 113 -2.10 -4.74 8.83
C ASP A 113 -1.29 -3.75 9.71
N ALA A 114 -0.80 -4.18 10.86
CA ALA A 114 0.05 -3.36 11.72
C ALA A 114 1.45 -3.11 11.10
N LEU A 115 2.04 -4.14 10.52
CA LEU A 115 3.31 -4.00 9.78
C LEU A 115 3.15 -3.02 8.63
N GLY A 116 2.09 -3.14 7.84
CA GLY A 116 1.80 -2.25 6.72
C GLY A 116 1.64 -0.80 7.17
N ALA A 117 0.93 -0.55 8.28
CA ALA A 117 0.77 0.80 8.83
C ALA A 117 2.11 1.43 9.23
N ILE A 118 2.99 0.67 9.88
CA ILE A 118 4.32 1.15 10.26
C ILE A 118 5.22 1.31 9.03
N ASP A 119 5.18 0.38 8.09
CA ASP A 119 5.95 0.45 6.84
C ASP A 119 5.61 1.71 6.05
N LEU A 120 4.33 2.04 5.89
CA LEU A 120 3.88 3.29 5.27
C LEU A 120 4.45 4.51 5.99
N ALA A 121 4.42 4.51 7.33
CA ALA A 121 4.98 5.61 8.12
C ALA A 121 6.50 5.74 7.96
N LEU A 122 7.23 4.63 7.85
CA LEU A 122 8.67 4.64 7.62
C LEU A 122 9.04 5.18 6.23
N TRP A 123 8.28 4.79 5.19
CA TRP A 123 8.43 5.36 3.85
C TRP A 123 8.13 6.85 3.82
N ASP A 124 7.10 7.29 4.54
CA ASP A 124 6.75 8.71 4.66
C ASP A 124 7.87 9.51 5.37
N ILE A 125 8.47 8.96 6.45
CA ILE A 125 9.65 9.55 7.08
C ILE A 125 10.79 9.70 6.08
N LYS A 126 11.08 8.64 5.32
CA LYS A 126 12.17 8.63 4.36
C LYS A 126 11.96 9.66 3.26
N GLY A 127 10.76 9.75 2.70
CA GLY A 127 10.40 10.74 1.70
C GLY A 127 10.56 12.17 2.24
N LYS A 128 10.03 12.45 3.43
CA LYS A 128 10.11 13.76 4.10
C LYS A 128 11.54 14.15 4.41
N ALA A 129 12.34 13.24 4.95
CA ALA A 129 13.72 13.50 5.32
C ALA A 129 14.62 13.74 4.08
N LEU A 130 14.33 13.14 2.95
CA LEU A 130 15.03 13.34 1.69
C LEU A 130 14.45 14.47 0.83
N GLY A 131 13.29 15.01 1.20
CA GLY A 131 12.59 16.06 0.45
C GLY A 131 12.04 15.59 -0.90
N VAL A 132 11.73 14.29 -1.04
CA VAL A 132 11.19 13.70 -2.27
C VAL A 132 9.91 12.91 -2.00
N PRO A 133 8.97 12.87 -2.93
CA PRO A 133 7.79 12.04 -2.78
C PRO A 133 8.16 10.55 -2.82
N VAL A 134 7.41 9.72 -2.10
CA VAL A 134 7.70 8.29 -1.95
C VAL A 134 7.76 7.56 -3.30
N TYR A 135 6.93 7.93 -4.28
CA TYR A 135 6.96 7.28 -5.60
C TYR A 135 8.31 7.42 -6.31
N GLU A 136 9.05 8.51 -6.09
CA GLU A 136 10.42 8.66 -6.63
C GLU A 136 11.39 7.65 -6.02
N LEU A 137 11.19 7.30 -4.74
CA LEU A 137 11.99 6.28 -4.06
C LEU A 137 11.64 4.86 -4.53
N LEU A 138 10.45 4.67 -5.10
CA LEU A 138 9.93 3.38 -5.56
C LEU A 138 10.10 3.14 -7.07
N GLY A 139 10.83 4.01 -7.77
CA GLY A 139 11.12 3.82 -9.19
C GLY A 139 10.56 4.90 -10.11
N GLY A 140 9.96 5.96 -9.56
CA GLY A 140 9.48 7.11 -10.30
C GLY A 140 8.03 7.04 -10.75
N LEU A 141 7.58 8.11 -11.38
CA LEU A 141 6.21 8.27 -11.83
C LEU A 141 5.94 7.49 -13.12
N SER A 142 5.08 6.48 -13.06
CA SER A 142 4.65 5.72 -14.25
C SER A 142 3.42 6.33 -14.93
N ARG A 143 2.63 7.11 -14.21
CA ARG A 143 1.42 7.81 -14.71
C ARG A 143 1.10 8.97 -13.78
N ASP A 144 0.51 10.02 -14.30
CA ASP A 144 0.14 11.23 -13.57
C ASP A 144 -1.27 11.17 -12.95
N HIS A 145 -2.03 10.12 -13.26
CA HIS A 145 -3.38 9.90 -12.76
C HIS A 145 -3.66 8.42 -12.51
N LEU A 146 -4.64 8.14 -11.67
CA LEU A 146 -5.21 6.82 -11.42
C LEU A 146 -6.68 6.84 -11.81
N GLU A 147 -7.10 5.89 -12.64
CA GLU A 147 -8.50 5.64 -12.90
C GLU A 147 -9.11 4.90 -11.72
N CYS A 148 -10.09 5.52 -11.08
CA CYS A 148 -10.73 4.98 -9.88
C CYS A 148 -12.05 4.32 -10.21
N TYR A 149 -12.40 3.27 -9.44
CA TYR A 149 -13.75 2.71 -9.42
C TYR A 149 -14.40 2.96 -8.06
N SER A 150 -15.73 3.01 -8.05
CA SER A 150 -16.47 3.14 -6.80
C SER A 150 -16.68 1.79 -6.15
N THR A 151 -16.38 1.69 -4.85
CA THR A 151 -16.75 0.57 -3.99
C THR A 151 -17.83 1.03 -3.01
N GLY A 152 -18.97 0.34 -2.98
CA GLY A 152 -20.04 0.70 -2.06
C GLY A 152 -20.71 2.03 -2.39
N PHE A 153 -20.91 2.33 -3.67
CA PHE A 153 -21.66 3.50 -4.09
C PHE A 153 -23.06 3.50 -3.44
N PRO A 154 -23.53 4.64 -2.89
CA PRO A 154 -24.84 4.71 -2.25
C PRO A 154 -25.96 4.26 -3.18
N SER A 155 -26.81 3.36 -2.71
CA SER A 155 -27.96 2.88 -3.49
C SER A 155 -28.89 4.04 -3.86
N LYS A 156 -29.35 4.01 -5.11
CA LYS A 156 -30.27 4.99 -5.70
C LYS A 156 -31.58 4.31 -6.16
N GLY A 157 -32.00 3.24 -5.47
CA GLY A 157 -33.14 2.42 -5.86
C GLY A 157 -32.68 1.10 -6.45
N SER A 158 -32.93 0.87 -7.73
CA SER A 158 -32.46 -0.33 -8.45
C SER A 158 -30.95 -0.33 -8.69
N LEU A 159 -30.38 -1.48 -9.03
CA LEU A 159 -28.96 -1.57 -9.42
C LEU A 159 -28.67 -0.77 -10.70
N LYS A 160 -29.61 -0.77 -11.63
CA LYS A 160 -29.59 0.03 -12.84
C LYS A 160 -29.45 1.54 -12.55
N GLU A 161 -30.28 2.05 -11.65
CA GLU A 161 -30.24 3.47 -11.24
C GLU A 161 -28.97 3.81 -10.46
N THR A 162 -28.54 2.91 -9.59
CA THR A 162 -27.31 3.06 -8.82
C THR A 162 -26.09 3.10 -9.73
N ALA A 163 -25.98 2.21 -10.71
CA ALA A 163 -24.89 2.18 -11.67
C ALA A 163 -24.86 3.46 -12.55
N ARG A 164 -26.05 3.91 -13.00
CA ARG A 164 -26.17 5.17 -13.76
C ARG A 164 -25.70 6.37 -12.94
N ALA A 165 -26.15 6.50 -11.69
CA ALA A 165 -25.73 7.56 -10.79
C ALA A 165 -24.21 7.54 -10.52
N CYS A 166 -23.61 6.35 -10.44
CA CYS A 166 -22.19 6.18 -10.32
C CYS A 166 -21.43 6.76 -11.54
N LEU A 167 -21.88 6.46 -12.75
CA LEU A 167 -21.33 7.03 -13.99
C LEU A 167 -21.50 8.55 -14.05
N GLU A 168 -22.67 9.07 -13.70
CA GLU A 168 -22.96 10.51 -13.68
C GLU A 168 -22.06 11.27 -12.69
N THR A 169 -21.57 10.59 -11.64
CA THR A 169 -20.59 11.15 -10.69
C THR A 169 -19.16 11.18 -11.26
N GLY A 170 -18.92 10.55 -12.42
CA GLY A 170 -17.63 10.55 -13.11
C GLY A 170 -16.83 9.25 -12.98
N PHE A 171 -17.30 8.26 -12.23
CA PHE A 171 -16.64 6.95 -12.20
C PHE A 171 -16.88 6.18 -13.49
N ARG A 172 -15.84 5.59 -14.04
CA ARG A 172 -15.91 4.75 -15.24
C ARG A 172 -16.03 3.25 -14.94
N ALA A 173 -15.92 2.88 -13.67
CA ALA A 173 -16.06 1.51 -13.21
C ALA A 173 -16.86 1.48 -11.90
N PHE A 174 -17.76 0.49 -11.82
CA PHE A 174 -18.62 0.25 -10.66
C PHE A 174 -18.35 -1.14 -10.11
N ARG A 175 -18.01 -1.21 -8.82
CA ARG A 175 -17.84 -2.49 -8.14
C ARG A 175 -19.19 -2.91 -7.54
N TYR A 176 -19.70 -4.00 -8.03
CA TYR A 176 -20.88 -4.68 -7.50
C TYR A 176 -20.43 -5.86 -6.62
N ALA A 177 -21.09 -6.04 -5.49
CA ALA A 177 -20.98 -7.25 -4.67
C ALA A 177 -22.34 -7.96 -4.72
N THR A 178 -22.32 -9.26 -4.97
CA THR A 178 -23.55 -10.09 -4.92
C THR A 178 -24.22 -9.96 -3.56
N ALA A 179 -25.54 -9.98 -3.55
CA ALA A 179 -26.28 -9.98 -2.30
C ALA A 179 -25.87 -11.19 -1.44
N ASP A 180 -25.56 -10.93 -0.19
CA ASP A 180 -25.42 -11.98 0.82
C ASP A 180 -26.77 -12.72 0.93
N PRO A 181 -26.79 -14.05 0.95
CA PRO A 181 -28.03 -14.81 1.13
C PRO A 181 -28.78 -14.48 2.44
N GLY A 182 -28.18 -13.66 3.30
CA GLY A 182 -28.70 -13.25 4.60
C GLY A 182 -28.19 -14.11 5.74
N ALA A 183 -28.04 -13.49 6.90
CA ALA A 183 -27.59 -14.18 8.10
C ALA A 183 -28.52 -15.35 8.45
N GLY A 184 -27.93 -16.54 8.55
CA GLY A 184 -28.66 -17.76 8.90
C GLY A 184 -29.25 -18.55 7.70
N GLN A 185 -29.07 -18.08 6.47
CA GLN A 185 -29.42 -18.87 5.28
C GLN A 185 -28.23 -19.69 4.82
N PRO A 186 -28.42 -20.97 4.46
CA PRO A 186 -27.36 -21.77 3.91
C PRO A 186 -26.92 -21.23 2.53
N PHE A 187 -25.62 -21.20 2.30
CA PHE A 187 -25.10 -20.78 1.00
C PHE A 187 -25.52 -21.74 -0.11
N ASN A 188 -26.18 -21.21 -1.16
CA ASN A 188 -26.55 -21.94 -2.35
C ASN A 188 -25.84 -21.34 -3.58
N SER A 189 -24.82 -22.03 -4.06
CA SER A 189 -23.99 -21.55 -5.17
C SER A 189 -24.77 -21.34 -6.47
N HIS A 190 -25.71 -22.21 -6.80
CA HIS A 190 -26.53 -22.10 -8.01
C HIS A 190 -27.45 -20.88 -7.97
N GLN A 191 -28.09 -20.65 -6.82
CA GLN A 191 -28.92 -19.48 -6.63
C GLN A 191 -28.10 -18.18 -6.69
N MET A 192 -26.90 -18.16 -6.09
CA MET A 192 -26.02 -17.01 -6.11
C MET A 192 -25.53 -16.70 -7.52
N VAL A 193 -25.15 -17.71 -8.31
CA VAL A 193 -24.74 -17.51 -9.70
C VAL A 193 -25.86 -16.91 -10.53
N ARG A 194 -27.09 -17.45 -10.39
CA ARG A 194 -28.27 -16.92 -11.10
C ARG A 194 -28.53 -15.47 -10.73
N LYS A 195 -28.59 -15.18 -9.43
CA LYS A 195 -28.79 -13.80 -8.95
C LYS A 195 -27.72 -12.84 -9.42
N THR A 196 -26.46 -13.25 -9.39
CA THR A 196 -25.36 -12.44 -9.89
C THR A 196 -25.52 -12.13 -11.37
N TYR A 197 -25.92 -13.11 -12.17
CA TYR A 197 -26.15 -12.90 -13.59
C TYR A 197 -27.28 -11.88 -13.84
N GLU A 198 -28.42 -12.03 -13.15
CA GLU A 198 -29.57 -11.12 -13.23
C GLU A 198 -29.15 -9.69 -12.85
N ASP A 199 -28.40 -9.53 -11.76
CA ASP A 199 -27.88 -8.25 -11.28
C ASP A 199 -26.92 -7.61 -12.29
N CYS A 200 -26.03 -8.40 -12.90
CA CYS A 200 -25.14 -7.91 -13.95
C CYS A 200 -25.89 -7.45 -15.20
N VAL A 201 -26.96 -8.15 -15.59
CA VAL A 201 -27.83 -7.73 -16.70
C VAL A 201 -28.49 -6.40 -16.37
N GLU A 202 -29.08 -6.26 -15.18
CA GLU A 202 -29.71 -5.02 -14.73
C GLU A 202 -28.74 -3.84 -14.72
N ILE A 203 -27.52 -4.05 -14.18
CA ILE A 203 -26.47 -3.02 -14.20
C ILE A 203 -26.13 -2.62 -15.63
N ARG A 204 -25.94 -3.60 -16.53
CA ARG A 204 -25.59 -3.35 -17.94
C ARG A 204 -26.67 -2.55 -18.66
N GLU A 205 -27.94 -2.83 -18.44
CA GLU A 205 -29.05 -2.04 -18.96
C GLU A 205 -29.04 -0.57 -18.49
N GLY A 206 -28.43 -0.30 -17.34
CA GLY A 206 -28.31 1.04 -16.78
C GLY A 206 -27.21 1.88 -17.40
N VAL A 207 -26.13 1.23 -17.85
CA VAL A 207 -24.89 1.91 -18.28
C VAL A 207 -24.56 1.75 -19.77
N GLY A 208 -25.24 0.86 -20.48
CA GLY A 208 -25.04 0.60 -21.93
C GLY A 208 -24.06 -0.54 -22.21
#